data_8c578a8752a9625b85fce25283b76a0b
#
_entry.id   8c578a8752a9625b85fce25283b76a0b
#
_cell.length_a   1.000
_cell.length_b   1.000
_cell.length_c   1.000
_cell.angle_alpha   90.00
_cell.angle_beta   90.00
_cell.angle_gamma   90.00
#
_symmetry.space_group_name_H-M   'P 1'
#
loop_
_entity.id
_entity.type
_entity.pdbx_description
1 polymer ?
#
loop_
_entity_poly.entity_id
_entity_poly.type
_entity_poly.pdbx_seq_one_letter_code
_entity_poly.pdbx_strand_id
1 'polypeptide(L)'
;MKINTIELIISAVRESQYPTDQKKEFLLVGRSNVGKSSFINSIINRKNYARTSATPGKTQTLNFYKINDEFYLVDAPGYGFAKVRNSLKKKFGLIIENYLKSRSNLQMVFLLIDFRHKPTEDDVLMYNYLKYYNIPVTVVCTKVDKV
;
A
#
# COMPACT_ATOMS: atom_id res chain seq x y z
N MET A 1 -7.21 10.61 -16.71
CA MET A 1 -5.85 10.15 -17.11
C MET A 1 -5.95 8.77 -17.73
N LYS A 2 -5.33 8.60 -18.88
CA LYS A 2 -5.24 7.27 -19.49
C LYS A 2 -3.92 6.62 -19.12
N ILE A 3 -3.99 5.41 -18.59
CA ILE A 3 -2.78 4.67 -18.20
C ILE A 3 -2.37 3.79 -19.38
N ASN A 4 -1.22 4.11 -19.97
CA ASN A 4 -0.69 3.41 -21.13
C ASN A 4 0.38 2.39 -20.74
N THR A 5 1.20 2.71 -19.75
CA THR A 5 2.30 1.83 -19.31
C THR A 5 2.32 1.69 -17.81
N ILE A 6 2.68 0.50 -17.35
CA ILE A 6 2.94 0.22 -15.96
C ILE A 6 4.12 -0.73 -15.87
N GLU A 7 5.01 -0.48 -14.93
CA GLU A 7 6.21 -1.29 -14.76
C GLU A 7 6.53 -1.43 -13.27
N LEU A 8 6.70 -2.66 -12.80
CA LEU A 8 7.21 -2.90 -11.44
C LEU A 8 8.72 -2.63 -11.47
N ILE A 9 9.14 -1.56 -10.81
CA ILE A 9 10.53 -1.14 -10.80
C ILE A 9 11.33 -1.91 -9.75
N ILE A 10 10.77 -2.02 -8.54
CA ILE A 10 11.46 -2.71 -7.46
C ILE A 10 10.48 -3.12 -6.36
N SER A 11 10.82 -4.22 -5.70
CA SER A 11 10.20 -4.65 -4.44
C SER A 11 11.21 -4.36 -3.33
N ALA A 12 11.02 -3.26 -2.62
CA ALA A 12 12.01 -2.73 -1.70
C ALA A 12 11.75 -3.15 -0.26
N VAL A 13 12.82 -3.45 0.49
CA VAL A 13 12.75 -3.72 1.93
C VAL A 13 13.50 -2.66 2.73
N ARG A 14 14.27 -1.80 2.08
CA ARG A 14 15.06 -0.76 2.75
C ARG A 14 15.15 0.50 1.90
N GLU A 15 15.45 1.61 2.56
CA GLU A 15 15.50 2.93 1.93
C GLU A 15 16.44 2.99 0.73
N SER A 16 17.60 2.32 0.82
CA SER A 16 18.59 2.35 -0.27
C SER A 16 18.07 1.77 -1.58
N GLN A 17 16.95 1.03 -1.54
CA GLN A 17 16.36 0.43 -2.72
C GLN A 17 15.27 1.29 -3.36
N TYR A 18 14.85 2.37 -2.70
CA TYR A 18 13.78 3.22 -3.24
C TYR A 18 14.24 3.93 -4.52
N PRO A 19 13.33 4.14 -5.48
CA PRO A 19 13.67 4.88 -6.69
C PRO A 19 14.21 6.28 -6.38
N THR A 20 15.17 6.73 -7.19
CA THR A 20 15.86 8.02 -6.97
C THR A 20 15.47 9.11 -7.96
N ASP A 21 14.51 8.85 -8.84
CA ASP A 21 14.08 9.80 -9.86
C ASP A 21 13.10 10.87 -9.34
N GLN A 22 12.75 10.81 -8.07
CA GLN A 22 11.93 11.80 -7.34
C GLN A 22 10.55 12.07 -7.95
N LYS A 23 10.01 11.12 -8.68
CA LYS A 23 8.65 11.22 -9.18
C LYS A 23 7.67 11.14 -8.01
N LYS A 24 6.49 11.74 -8.20
CA LYS A 24 5.43 11.72 -7.18
C LYS A 24 5.04 10.28 -6.84
N GLU A 25 4.74 10.03 -5.56
CA GLU A 25 4.36 8.72 -5.07
C GLU A 25 3.00 8.76 -4.38
N PHE A 26 2.23 7.71 -4.58
CA PHE A 26 0.93 7.49 -3.94
C PHE A 26 1.00 6.11 -3.27
N LEU A 27 0.90 6.11 -1.95
CA LEU A 27 1.04 4.87 -1.16
C LEU A 27 -0.31 4.22 -0.95
N LEU A 28 -0.37 2.90 -1.14
CA LEU A 28 -1.57 2.11 -0.90
C LEU A 28 -1.34 1.25 0.34
N VAL A 29 -2.19 1.40 1.33
CA VAL A 29 -2.15 0.59 2.55
C VAL A 29 -3.51 -0.02 2.81
N GLY A 30 -3.53 -1.17 3.47
CA GLY A 30 -4.76 -1.82 3.81
C GLY A 30 -4.51 -3.18 4.45
N ARG A 31 -5.55 -3.72 5.08
CA ARG A 31 -5.52 -5.03 5.69
C ARG A 31 -5.29 -6.12 4.63
N SER A 32 -4.67 -7.22 5.02
CA SER A 32 -4.53 -8.38 4.14
C SER A 32 -5.91 -8.79 3.61
N ASN A 33 -5.98 -9.07 2.32
CA ASN A 33 -7.21 -9.49 1.63
C ASN A 33 -8.30 -8.41 1.56
N VAL A 34 -7.94 -7.15 1.75
CA VAL A 34 -8.90 -6.03 1.64
C VAL A 34 -9.35 -5.77 0.20
N GLY A 35 -8.62 -6.29 -0.78
CA GLY A 35 -8.88 -6.03 -2.19
C GLY A 35 -7.92 -5.04 -2.81
N LYS A 36 -6.73 -4.88 -2.21
CA LYS A 36 -5.73 -3.91 -2.67
C LYS A 36 -5.22 -4.24 -4.08
N SER A 37 -4.91 -5.51 -4.36
CA SER A 37 -4.48 -5.92 -5.69
C SER A 37 -5.57 -5.69 -6.74
N SER A 38 -6.82 -5.98 -6.39
CA SER A 38 -7.96 -5.73 -7.28
C SER A 38 -8.11 -4.24 -7.57
N PHE A 39 -7.90 -3.40 -6.55
CA PHE A 39 -7.95 -1.96 -6.71
C PHE A 39 -6.86 -1.47 -7.67
N ILE A 40 -5.64 -1.96 -7.49
CA ILE A 40 -4.52 -1.61 -8.39
C ILE A 40 -4.84 -2.04 -9.82
N ASN A 41 -5.26 -3.28 -10.00
CA ASN A 41 -5.57 -3.81 -11.33
C ASN A 41 -6.71 -3.03 -12.00
N SER A 42 -7.68 -2.56 -11.22
CA SER A 42 -8.77 -1.74 -11.71
C SER A 42 -8.28 -0.37 -12.20
N ILE A 43 -7.41 0.29 -11.42
CA ILE A 43 -6.86 1.60 -11.79
C ILE A 43 -6.09 1.51 -13.10
N ILE A 44 -5.26 0.49 -13.26
CA ILE A 44 -4.43 0.32 -14.45
C ILE A 44 -5.16 -0.38 -15.58
N ASN A 45 -6.42 -0.79 -15.37
CA ASN A 45 -7.25 -1.48 -16.33
C ASN A 45 -6.59 -2.75 -16.89
N ARG A 46 -5.93 -3.51 -16.01
CA ARG A 46 -5.29 -4.78 -16.36
C ARG A 46 -5.64 -5.85 -15.33
N LYS A 47 -5.95 -7.04 -15.81
CA LYS A 47 -6.25 -8.17 -14.95
C LYS A 47 -4.96 -8.85 -14.50
N ASN A 48 -4.91 -9.22 -13.23
CA ASN A 48 -3.82 -10.03 -12.67
C ASN A 48 -2.43 -9.42 -12.76
N TYR A 49 -2.32 -8.11 -12.98
CA TYR A 49 -1.00 -7.48 -12.99
C TYR A 49 -0.42 -7.42 -11.57
N ALA A 50 -1.19 -6.87 -10.63
CA ALA A 50 -0.83 -6.92 -9.21
C ALA A 50 -1.39 -8.21 -8.63
N ARG A 51 -0.57 -8.97 -7.91
CA ARG A 51 -0.98 -10.25 -7.34
C ARG A 51 -1.18 -10.13 -5.85
N THR A 52 -2.23 -10.77 -5.36
CA THR A 52 -2.50 -10.83 -3.94
C THR A 52 -1.41 -11.62 -3.24
N SER A 53 -0.84 -11.03 -2.19
CA SER A 53 -0.03 -11.81 -1.26
C SER A 53 -0.99 -12.60 -0.38
N ALA A 54 -1.13 -13.88 -0.63
CA ALA A 54 -2.15 -14.70 0.01
C ALA A 54 -1.85 -15.03 1.45
N THR A 55 -0.59 -14.90 1.90
CA THR A 55 -0.18 -15.38 3.22
C THR A 55 0.50 -14.26 4.00
N PRO A 56 -0.13 -13.74 5.09
CA PRO A 56 0.57 -12.85 6.01
C PRO A 56 1.75 -13.61 6.57
N GLY A 57 2.95 -13.15 6.42
CA GLY A 57 4.14 -13.83 6.89
C GLY A 57 5.15 -14.12 5.81
N LYS A 58 4.80 -13.88 4.56
CA LYS A 58 5.79 -13.85 3.47
C LYS A 58 6.66 -12.61 3.62
N THR A 59 7.79 -12.61 2.92
CA THR A 59 8.67 -11.43 2.87
C THR A 59 7.86 -10.21 2.51
N GLN A 60 7.92 -9.20 3.38
CA GLN A 60 7.16 -7.97 3.20
C GLN A 60 8.00 -6.97 2.43
N THR A 61 7.43 -6.44 1.35
CA THR A 61 8.10 -5.48 0.49
C THR A 61 7.17 -4.32 0.15
N LEU A 62 7.78 -3.18 -0.16
CA LEU A 62 7.09 -2.07 -0.83
C LEU A 62 7.30 -2.24 -2.31
N ASN A 63 6.21 -2.39 -3.06
CA ASN A 63 6.29 -2.61 -4.50
C ASN A 63 6.06 -1.29 -5.22
N PHE A 64 7.08 -0.81 -5.93
CA PHE A 64 7.02 0.45 -6.65
C PHE A 64 6.64 0.20 -8.10
N TYR A 65 5.41 0.57 -8.46
CA TYR A 65 4.91 0.49 -9.83
C TYR A 65 4.98 1.86 -10.49
N LYS A 66 5.76 1.99 -11.55
CA LYS A 66 5.85 3.24 -12.31
C LYS A 66 4.72 3.30 -13.35
N ILE A 67 3.92 4.36 -13.29
CA ILE A 67 2.75 4.56 -14.14
C ILE A 67 3.05 5.64 -15.17
N ASN A 68 2.92 5.31 -16.45
CA ASN A 68 3.13 6.25 -17.57
C ASN A 68 4.46 7.01 -17.50
N ASP A 69 5.46 6.44 -16.83
CA ASP A 69 6.73 7.12 -16.60
C ASP A 69 6.57 8.48 -15.90
N GLU A 70 5.44 8.69 -15.20
CA GLU A 70 5.11 9.98 -14.59
C GLU A 70 5.10 9.92 -13.06
N PHE A 71 4.58 8.86 -12.47
CA PHE A 71 4.46 8.72 -11.01
C PHE A 71 4.51 7.26 -10.60
N TYR A 72 4.59 7.02 -9.29
CA TYR A 72 4.59 5.69 -8.72
C TYR A 72 3.32 5.43 -7.91
N LEU A 73 2.77 4.24 -8.07
CA LEU A 73 1.92 3.63 -7.06
C LEU A 73 2.81 2.74 -6.21
N VAL A 74 2.81 2.97 -4.90
CA VAL A 74 3.64 2.20 -3.97
C VAL A 74 2.71 1.29 -3.18
N ASP A 75 2.83 -0.01 -3.41
CA ASP A 75 1.97 -1.01 -2.78
C ASP A 75 2.65 -1.53 -1.51
N ALA A 76 2.08 -1.20 -0.36
CA ALA A 76 2.58 -1.65 0.93
C ALA A 76 2.13 -3.08 1.25
N PRO A 77 2.88 -3.82 2.09
CA PRO A 77 2.40 -5.12 2.56
C PRO A 77 1.06 -4.96 3.29
N GLY A 78 0.20 -5.96 3.18
CA GLY A 78 -1.05 -5.96 3.94
C GLY A 78 -0.80 -6.09 5.44
N TYR A 79 -1.62 -5.46 6.25
CA TYR A 79 -1.55 -5.61 7.70
C TYR A 79 -2.69 -6.51 8.22
N GLY A 80 -2.88 -6.60 9.55
CA GLY A 80 -3.88 -7.48 10.15
C GLY A 80 -3.23 -8.75 10.67
N PHE A 81 -2.30 -8.59 11.60
CA PHE A 81 -1.38 -9.64 12.00
C PHE A 81 -1.78 -10.36 13.28
N ALA A 82 -3.07 -10.51 13.54
CA ALA A 82 -3.54 -11.15 14.77
C ALA A 82 -2.96 -12.57 14.97
N LYS A 83 -2.68 -13.27 13.86
CA LYS A 83 -2.15 -14.63 13.87
C LYS A 83 -0.69 -14.73 13.43
N VAL A 84 0.01 -13.60 13.35
CA VAL A 84 1.36 -13.52 12.85
C VAL A 84 2.32 -13.20 13.98
N ARG A 85 3.55 -13.71 13.90
CA ARG A 85 4.57 -13.50 14.93
C ARG A 85 4.85 -12.00 15.14
N ASN A 86 5.18 -11.65 16.39
CA ASN A 86 5.49 -10.26 16.74
C ASN A 86 6.66 -9.68 15.93
N SER A 87 7.64 -10.53 15.58
CA SER A 87 8.77 -10.08 14.75
C SER A 87 8.34 -9.56 13.39
N LEU A 88 7.31 -10.17 12.78
CA LEU A 88 6.77 -9.72 11.49
C LEU A 88 5.97 -8.44 11.63
N LYS A 89 5.23 -8.27 12.74
CA LYS A 89 4.52 -7.02 13.04
C LYS A 89 5.49 -5.86 13.16
N LYS A 90 6.60 -6.06 13.87
CA LYS A 90 7.64 -5.05 14.02
C LYS A 90 8.29 -4.71 12.69
N LYS A 91 8.56 -5.72 11.87
CA LYS A 91 9.16 -5.53 10.56
C LYS A 91 8.25 -4.69 9.65
N PHE A 92 6.95 -4.99 9.65
CA PHE A 92 5.96 -4.19 8.91
C PHE A 92 6.01 -2.73 9.37
N GLY A 93 5.96 -2.51 10.67
CA GLY A 93 5.98 -1.16 11.25
C GLY A 93 7.23 -0.39 10.84
N LEU A 94 8.39 -1.04 10.86
CA LEU A 94 9.65 -0.41 10.46
C LEU A 94 9.66 -0.06 8.97
N ILE A 95 9.14 -0.93 8.12
CA ILE A 95 9.07 -0.68 6.67
C ILE A 95 8.23 0.57 6.40
N ILE A 96 7.06 0.66 7.01
CA ILE A 96 6.15 1.80 6.82
C ILE A 96 6.76 3.08 7.42
N GLU A 97 7.29 3.00 8.64
CA GLU A 97 7.88 4.16 9.30
C GLU A 97 9.06 4.71 8.50
N ASN A 98 9.97 3.84 8.05
CA ASN A 98 11.11 4.26 7.27
C ASN A 98 10.68 4.92 5.96
N TYR A 99 9.68 4.36 5.30
CA TYR A 99 9.16 4.93 4.07
C TYR A 99 8.58 6.33 4.32
N LEU A 100 7.70 6.45 5.30
CA LEU A 100 7.02 7.73 5.56
C LEU A 100 7.99 8.83 5.99
N LYS A 101 9.04 8.48 6.71
CA LYS A 101 10.04 9.46 7.15
C LYS A 101 10.95 9.93 6.04
N SER A 102 11.21 9.10 5.04
CA SER A 102 12.24 9.36 4.02
C SER A 102 11.67 9.90 2.71
N ARG A 103 10.35 9.91 2.50
CA ARG A 103 9.79 10.22 1.18
C ARG A 103 9.13 11.58 1.11
N SER A 104 9.91 12.60 0.77
CA SER A 104 9.40 13.96 0.54
C SER A 104 8.49 14.06 -0.69
N ASN A 105 8.58 13.10 -1.61
CA ASN A 105 7.78 13.07 -2.84
C ASN A 105 6.46 12.30 -2.68
N LEU A 106 6.15 11.82 -1.48
CA LEU A 106 4.86 11.20 -1.19
C LEU A 106 3.75 12.27 -1.22
N GLN A 107 2.72 12.05 -2.03
CA GLN A 107 1.62 13.00 -2.20
C GLN A 107 0.40 12.64 -1.39
N MET A 108 0.08 11.35 -1.29
CA MET A 108 -1.18 10.90 -0.71
C MET A 108 -1.05 9.44 -0.31
N VAL A 109 -1.71 9.06 0.77
CA VAL A 109 -1.88 7.66 1.16
C VAL A 109 -3.34 7.28 0.94
N PHE A 110 -3.57 6.19 0.22
CA PHE A 110 -4.90 5.60 0.09
C PHE A 110 -5.02 4.47 1.08
N LEU A 111 -5.91 4.62 2.05
CA LEU A 111 -6.19 3.60 3.06
C LEU A 111 -7.43 2.82 2.61
N LEU A 112 -7.24 1.56 2.25
CA LEU A 112 -8.32 0.72 1.74
C LEU A 112 -9.00 -0.03 2.88
N ILE A 113 -10.32 0.05 2.92
CA ILE A 113 -11.15 -0.58 3.94
C ILE A 113 -12.23 -1.40 3.26
N ASP A 114 -12.44 -2.63 3.74
CA ASP A 114 -13.49 -3.52 3.24
C ASP A 114 -14.87 -2.98 3.70
N PHE A 115 -15.67 -2.52 2.76
CA PHE A 115 -16.96 -1.90 3.04
C PHE A 115 -17.95 -2.84 3.73
N ARG A 116 -17.76 -4.15 3.58
CA ARG A 116 -18.66 -5.15 4.17
C ARG A 116 -18.56 -5.26 5.69
N HIS A 117 -17.51 -4.70 6.28
CA HIS A 117 -17.22 -4.85 7.70
C HIS A 117 -16.94 -3.49 8.34
N LYS A 118 -17.09 -3.43 9.66
CA LYS A 118 -16.55 -2.32 10.41
C LYS A 118 -15.04 -2.22 10.17
N PRO A 119 -14.47 -1.02 10.15
CA PRO A 119 -13.02 -0.90 10.16
C PRO A 119 -12.43 -1.69 11.33
N THR A 120 -11.38 -2.44 11.05
CA THR A 120 -10.70 -3.20 12.10
C THR A 120 -9.93 -2.26 13.02
N GLU A 121 -9.52 -2.79 14.17
CA GLU A 121 -8.66 -2.06 15.09
C GLU A 121 -7.38 -1.58 14.39
N ASP A 122 -6.80 -2.45 13.56
CA ASP A 122 -5.60 -2.11 12.79
C ASP A 122 -5.86 -1.02 11.76
N ASP A 123 -7.05 -1.00 11.14
CA ASP A 123 -7.44 0.07 10.22
C ASP A 123 -7.46 1.42 10.94
N VAL A 124 -8.07 1.46 12.13
CA VAL A 124 -8.14 2.68 12.93
C VAL A 124 -6.76 3.13 13.37
N LEU A 125 -5.92 2.19 13.80
CA LEU A 125 -4.53 2.49 14.19
C LEU A 125 -3.75 3.09 13.03
N MET A 126 -3.88 2.53 11.84
CA MET A 126 -3.18 3.04 10.65
C MET A 126 -3.66 4.45 10.32
N TYR A 127 -4.97 4.68 10.34
CA TYR A 127 -5.53 6.00 10.07
C TYR A 127 -4.98 7.03 11.06
N ASN A 128 -5.03 6.72 12.36
CA ASN A 128 -4.57 7.62 13.41
C ASN A 128 -3.07 7.88 13.30
N TYR A 129 -2.29 6.87 12.96
CA TYR A 129 -0.85 7.00 12.74
C TYR A 129 -0.56 8.00 11.63
N LEU A 130 -1.25 7.88 10.50
CA LEU A 130 -1.06 8.78 9.36
C LEU A 130 -1.48 10.21 9.71
N LYS A 131 -2.59 10.38 10.42
CA LYS A 131 -3.06 11.70 10.84
C LYS A 131 -2.09 12.34 11.84
N TYR A 132 -1.54 11.55 12.74
CA TYR A 132 -0.57 12.03 13.71
C TYR A 132 0.64 12.67 13.03
N TYR A 133 1.09 12.10 11.93
CA TYR A 133 2.23 12.63 11.17
C TYR A 133 1.82 13.61 10.08
N ASN A 134 0.57 14.07 10.09
CA ASN A 134 0.05 15.05 9.11
C ASN A 134 0.19 14.60 7.66
N ILE A 135 0.04 13.32 7.42
CA ILE A 135 0.14 12.76 6.08
C ILE A 135 -1.25 12.78 5.45
N PRO A 136 -1.41 13.33 4.22
CA PRO A 136 -2.71 13.31 3.55
C PRO A 136 -3.21 11.88 3.33
N VAL A 137 -4.43 11.60 3.75
CA VAL A 137 -5.04 10.28 3.66
C VAL A 137 -6.40 10.37 2.98
N THR A 138 -6.64 9.48 2.03
CA THR A 138 -7.96 9.26 1.45
C THR A 138 -8.38 7.83 1.79
N VAL A 139 -9.54 7.68 2.40
CA VAL A 139 -10.10 6.36 2.70
C VAL A 139 -10.84 5.85 1.47
N VAL A 140 -10.52 4.64 1.04
CA VAL A 140 -11.15 4.00 -0.13
C VAL A 140 -11.89 2.77 0.35
N CYS A 141 -13.19 2.70 0.08
CA CYS A 141 -14.00 1.54 0.43
C CYS A 141 -13.96 0.53 -0.70
N THR A 142 -13.52 -0.68 -0.39
CA THR A 142 -13.44 -1.77 -1.36
C THR A 142 -14.62 -2.73 -1.17
N LYS A 143 -14.85 -3.60 -2.16
CA LYS A 143 -15.85 -4.66 -2.10
C LYS A 143 -17.30 -4.17 -1.93
N VAL A 144 -17.57 -2.94 -2.35
CA VAL A 144 -18.91 -2.36 -2.29
C VAL A 144 -19.91 -3.22 -3.08
N ASP A 145 -19.47 -3.78 -4.19
CA ASP A 145 -20.28 -4.65 -5.05
C ASP A 145 -20.62 -5.99 -4.42
N LYS A 146 -20.03 -6.30 -3.26
CA LYS A 146 -20.29 -7.57 -2.54
C LYS A 146 -21.31 -7.42 -1.42
N VAL A 147 -21.85 -6.23 -1.22
CA VAL A 147 -22.81 -5.95 -0.15
C VAL A 147 -24.22 -6.38 -0.54
#